data_0de8a7e312914377f5bb80f0ae0d11c3
#
_entry.id   0de8a7e312914377f5bb80f0ae0d11c3
#
_cell.length_a   1.000
_cell.length_b   1.000
_cell.length_c   1.000
_cell.angle_alpha   90.00
_cell.angle_beta   90.00
_cell.angle_gamma   90.00
#
_symmetry.space_group_name_H-M   'P 1'
#
loop_
_entity.id
_entity.type
_entity.pdbx_description
1 polymer ?
#
loop_
_entity_poly.entity_id
_entity_poly.type
_entity_poly.pdbx_seq_one_letter_code
_entity_poly.pdbx_strand_id
1 'polypeptide(L)'
;EIFSESLENERLLDFKNDKKPLFSIIKNCELYNHLLMSLSKDKLIKFKKKIDYKKLIKNNYKLIFNCDFHHSISKKFFYKKINKNYNSFAHITTFKHKKLLNNNIASQIFTKIGPIAFLPISATETSVVYSIRGKKNIDLKNLIKKYNTKYNILKINDCLSFELISSNLRSYYYENIIAFGDLLHKLHPLAGQGFNMTIRDIKKILELIKFKNEHGLDLDISICSDFEKKTRTNNYLFSSGVDFIYEFFNFESKIRNNNLSKFVKFVGKNKKVNELLTKIADNGVVI
;
A
#
# COMPACT_ATOMS: atom_id res chain seq x y z
N GLU A 1 12.67 5.46 -9.50
CA GLU A 1 13.91 4.74 -9.82
C GLU A 1 14.13 3.60 -8.82
N ILE A 2 14.59 2.45 -9.29
CA ILE A 2 14.89 1.27 -8.46
C ILE A 2 16.37 0.91 -8.64
N PHE A 3 17.06 0.70 -7.52
CA PHE A 3 18.47 0.40 -7.42
C PHE A 3 18.73 -0.89 -6.65
N SER A 4 19.92 -1.50 -6.83
CA SER A 4 20.37 -2.65 -6.03
C SER A 4 21.76 -2.41 -5.45
N GLU A 5 21.90 -2.64 -4.14
CA GLU A 5 23.20 -2.62 -3.47
C GLU A 5 24.14 -3.73 -3.99
N SER A 6 23.60 -4.85 -4.48
CA SER A 6 24.38 -5.96 -5.03
C SER A 6 25.07 -5.62 -6.36
N LEU A 7 24.65 -4.53 -7.01
CA LEU A 7 25.26 -3.96 -8.22
C LEU A 7 25.80 -2.55 -7.95
N GLU A 8 26.43 -2.33 -6.80
CA GLU A 8 27.05 -1.05 -6.44
C GLU A 8 26.10 0.15 -6.54
N ASN A 9 24.83 -0.08 -6.21
CA ASN A 9 23.72 0.89 -6.37
C ASN A 9 23.43 1.30 -7.83
N GLU A 10 23.72 0.42 -8.79
CA GLU A 10 23.27 0.65 -10.15
C GLU A 10 21.74 0.63 -10.26
N ARG A 11 21.25 1.43 -11.20
CA ARG A 11 19.82 1.53 -11.50
C ARG A 11 19.35 0.28 -12.27
N LEU A 12 18.36 -0.42 -11.69
CA LEU A 12 17.73 -1.60 -12.26
C LEU A 12 16.58 -1.24 -13.18
N LEU A 13 15.68 -0.36 -12.68
CA LEU A 13 14.46 0.05 -13.37
C LEU A 13 14.28 1.56 -13.24
N ASP A 14 13.77 2.17 -14.29
CA ASP A 14 13.44 3.58 -14.35
C ASP A 14 12.04 3.74 -14.96
N PHE A 15 11.08 4.11 -14.12
CA PHE A 15 9.72 4.40 -14.56
C PHE A 15 9.58 5.90 -14.76
N LYS A 16 9.25 6.31 -15.98
CA LYS A 16 9.02 7.71 -16.36
C LYS A 16 7.74 7.85 -17.15
N ASN A 17 7.06 8.94 -16.92
CA ASN A 17 5.97 9.38 -17.75
C ASN A 17 6.08 10.89 -17.95
N ASP A 18 6.39 11.30 -19.17
CA ASP A 18 6.62 12.70 -19.49
C ASP A 18 5.33 13.54 -19.53
N LYS A 19 4.17 12.85 -19.60
CA LYS A 19 2.86 13.51 -19.73
C LYS A 19 2.11 13.68 -18.40
N LYS A 20 2.34 12.80 -17.43
CA LYS A 20 1.60 12.79 -16.16
C LYS A 20 2.49 12.33 -15.01
N PRO A 21 2.30 12.86 -13.78
CA PRO A 21 2.93 12.29 -12.60
C PRO A 21 2.58 10.82 -12.44
N LEU A 22 3.58 9.98 -12.16
CA LEU A 22 3.37 8.53 -11.92
C LEU A 22 2.71 8.27 -10.57
N PHE A 23 2.93 9.13 -9.58
CA PHE A 23 2.40 8.98 -8.22
C PHE A 23 2.33 10.33 -7.52
N SER A 24 1.55 10.37 -6.45
CA SER A 24 1.50 11.47 -5.50
C SER A 24 1.72 10.92 -4.09
N ILE A 25 2.44 11.67 -3.26
CA ILE A 25 2.64 11.32 -1.85
C ILE A 25 1.89 12.33 -1.01
N ILE A 26 0.98 11.84 -0.17
CA ILE A 26 0.11 12.64 0.68
C ILE A 26 0.31 12.21 2.12
N LYS A 27 0.38 13.16 3.05
CA LYS A 27 0.38 12.86 4.48
C LYS A 27 -1.00 12.39 4.93
N ASN A 28 -1.07 11.25 5.60
CA ASN A 28 -2.36 10.68 6.05
C ASN A 28 -3.18 11.64 6.89
N CYS A 29 -2.54 12.43 7.77
CA CYS A 29 -3.23 13.43 8.59
C CYS A 29 -3.88 14.54 7.75
N GLU A 30 -3.23 15.00 6.68
CA GLU A 30 -3.76 16.03 5.79
C GLU A 30 -4.95 15.48 4.99
N LEU A 31 -4.81 14.28 4.43
CA LEU A 31 -5.90 13.58 3.73
C LEU A 31 -7.10 13.36 4.65
N TYR A 32 -6.86 12.84 5.87
CA TYR A 32 -7.92 12.61 6.86
C TYR A 32 -8.67 13.89 7.21
N ASN A 33 -7.95 14.97 7.52
CA ASN A 33 -8.55 16.25 7.87
C ASN A 33 -9.37 16.83 6.72
N HIS A 34 -8.85 16.75 5.50
CA HIS A 34 -9.57 17.22 4.31
C HIS A 34 -10.86 16.45 4.07
N LEU A 35 -10.81 15.12 4.15
CA LEU A 35 -11.99 14.27 4.03
C LEU A 35 -13.00 14.54 5.15
N LEU A 36 -12.54 14.63 6.39
CA LEU A 36 -13.42 14.92 7.54
C LEU A 36 -14.13 16.27 7.39
N MET A 37 -13.41 17.33 6.98
CA MET A 37 -13.98 18.65 6.72
C MET A 37 -15.01 18.62 5.57
N SER A 38 -14.76 17.85 4.53
CA SER A 38 -15.70 17.70 3.41
C SER A 38 -16.96 16.94 3.83
N LEU A 39 -16.80 15.83 4.54
CA LEU A 39 -17.91 14.99 5.02
C LEU A 39 -18.75 15.68 6.09
N SER A 40 -18.16 16.50 6.96
CA SER A 40 -18.90 17.23 8.01
C SER A 40 -19.85 18.31 7.47
N LYS A 41 -19.64 18.76 6.23
CA LYS A 41 -20.51 19.73 5.55
C LYS A 41 -21.74 19.08 4.89
N ASP A 42 -21.72 17.77 4.71
CA ASP A 42 -22.80 17.04 4.06
C ASP A 42 -23.88 16.67 5.08
N LYS A 43 -25.09 17.20 4.89
CA LYS A 43 -26.26 16.96 5.76
C LYS A 43 -26.74 15.50 5.77
N LEU A 44 -26.38 14.72 4.77
CA LEU A 44 -26.74 13.29 4.67
C LEU A 44 -25.84 12.42 5.54
N ILE A 45 -24.68 12.95 5.99
CA ILE A 45 -23.69 12.20 6.75
C ILE A 45 -23.86 12.46 8.24
N LYS A 46 -23.98 11.39 9.03
CA LYS A 46 -24.12 11.46 10.49
C LYS A 46 -22.95 10.70 11.14
N PHE A 47 -22.09 11.43 11.85
CA PHE A 47 -21.05 10.84 12.69
C PHE A 47 -21.62 10.35 14.02
N LYS A 48 -21.31 9.10 14.37
CA LYS A 48 -21.69 8.52 15.66
C LYS A 48 -20.46 7.98 16.38
N LYS A 49 -20.32 8.28 17.67
CA LYS A 49 -19.29 7.69 18.54
C LYS A 49 -19.73 6.27 18.93
N LYS A 50 -18.86 5.28 18.73
CA LYS A 50 -19.02 3.87 19.14
C LYS A 50 -20.45 3.32 19.04
N ILE A 51 -20.71 2.53 18.04
CA ILE A 51 -21.97 1.79 17.90
C ILE A 51 -21.72 0.34 18.31
N ASP A 52 -22.54 -0.18 19.22
CA ASP A 52 -22.54 -1.60 19.55
C ASP A 52 -22.96 -2.41 18.31
N TYR A 53 -22.23 -3.47 18.03
CA TYR A 53 -22.48 -4.37 16.89
C TYR A 53 -23.92 -4.90 16.89
N LYS A 54 -24.50 -5.23 18.07
CA LYS A 54 -25.89 -5.69 18.18
C LYS A 54 -26.91 -4.64 17.71
N LYS A 55 -26.62 -3.36 17.92
CA LYS A 55 -27.44 -2.25 17.43
C LYS A 55 -27.29 -2.05 15.92
N LEU A 56 -26.11 -2.29 15.36
CA LEU A 56 -25.87 -2.20 13.91
C LEU A 56 -26.73 -3.21 13.15
N ILE A 57 -26.77 -4.46 13.58
CA ILE A 57 -27.57 -5.51 12.94
C ILE A 57 -29.05 -5.26 13.07
N LYS A 58 -29.51 -4.72 14.23
CA LYS A 58 -30.93 -4.38 14.45
C LYS A 58 -31.43 -3.18 13.64
N ASN A 59 -30.54 -2.27 13.23
CA ASN A 59 -30.92 -1.01 12.57
C ASN A 59 -31.23 -1.12 11.08
N ASN A 60 -31.28 -2.32 10.52
CA ASN A 60 -31.68 -2.59 9.12
C ASN A 60 -30.98 -1.73 8.06
N TYR A 61 -29.65 -1.50 8.22
CA TYR A 61 -28.84 -0.86 7.20
C TYR A 61 -28.77 -1.73 5.96
N LYS A 62 -28.91 -1.15 4.76
CA LYS A 62 -28.77 -1.88 3.50
C LYS A 62 -27.37 -2.47 3.33
N LEU A 63 -26.33 -1.68 3.61
CA LEU A 63 -24.93 -2.10 3.59
C LEU A 63 -24.16 -1.56 4.78
N ILE A 64 -23.22 -2.34 5.31
CA ILE A 64 -22.32 -1.97 6.39
C ILE A 64 -20.89 -2.20 5.92
N PHE A 65 -20.07 -1.14 5.88
CA PHE A 65 -18.64 -1.24 5.59
C PHE A 65 -17.84 -1.29 6.88
N ASN A 66 -17.22 -2.42 7.15
CA ASN A 66 -16.36 -2.59 8.31
C ASN A 66 -14.89 -2.43 7.94
N CYS A 67 -14.29 -1.32 8.34
CA CYS A 67 -12.86 -1.02 8.13
C CYS A 67 -12.02 -1.22 9.41
N ASP A 68 -12.66 -1.47 10.56
CA ASP A 68 -11.97 -1.57 11.85
C ASP A 68 -11.52 -3.01 12.12
N PHE A 69 -10.21 -3.21 12.10
CA PHE A 69 -9.57 -4.49 12.38
C PHE A 69 -9.83 -5.02 13.80
N HIS A 70 -10.01 -4.12 14.76
CA HIS A 70 -10.16 -4.45 16.17
C HIS A 70 -11.62 -4.58 16.62
N HIS A 71 -12.56 -4.19 15.78
CA HIS A 71 -13.98 -4.25 16.08
C HIS A 71 -14.46 -5.70 16.34
N SER A 72 -15.47 -5.86 17.18
CA SER A 72 -16.05 -7.17 17.51
C SER A 72 -16.60 -7.91 16.27
N ILE A 73 -17.13 -7.19 15.28
CA ILE A 73 -17.56 -7.72 13.99
C ILE A 73 -16.39 -8.40 13.28
N SER A 74 -15.22 -7.76 13.26
CA SER A 74 -14.02 -8.32 12.60
C SER A 74 -13.58 -9.62 13.25
N LYS A 75 -13.58 -9.67 14.57
CA LYS A 75 -13.22 -10.87 15.33
C LYS A 75 -14.22 -12.01 15.13
N LYS A 76 -15.52 -11.69 14.99
CA LYS A 76 -16.58 -12.69 14.89
C LYS A 76 -16.73 -13.24 13.46
N PHE A 77 -16.69 -12.39 12.44
CA PHE A 77 -17.05 -12.78 11.07
C PHE A 77 -15.88 -12.78 10.09
N PHE A 78 -14.79 -12.01 10.36
CA PHE A 78 -13.66 -11.83 9.47
C PHE A 78 -12.35 -12.38 10.05
N TYR A 79 -12.41 -13.56 10.68
CA TYR A 79 -11.24 -14.18 11.31
C TYR A 79 -10.48 -15.12 10.37
N LYS A 80 -11.11 -15.63 9.31
CA LYS A 80 -10.47 -16.53 8.34
C LYS A 80 -9.60 -15.73 7.38
N LYS A 81 -8.29 -15.71 7.65
CA LYS A 81 -7.30 -14.93 6.91
C LYS A 81 -6.16 -15.81 6.42
N ILE A 82 -5.57 -15.43 5.30
CA ILE A 82 -4.27 -15.92 4.84
C ILE A 82 -3.26 -14.89 5.33
N ASN A 83 -2.47 -15.26 6.34
CA ASN A 83 -1.45 -14.38 6.91
C ASN A 83 -0.07 -14.86 6.49
N LYS A 84 0.83 -13.91 6.22
CA LYS A 84 2.25 -14.15 6.01
C LYS A 84 3.04 -13.19 6.91
N ASN A 85 3.86 -13.74 7.78
CA ASN A 85 4.82 -12.97 8.57
C ASN A 85 6.15 -12.93 7.81
N TYR A 86 6.67 -11.73 7.56
CA TYR A 86 7.95 -11.55 6.86
C TYR A 86 9.15 -11.63 7.78
N ASN A 87 8.95 -11.76 9.11
CA ASN A 87 9.99 -11.65 10.13
C ASN A 87 10.83 -10.38 9.90
N SER A 88 10.16 -9.29 9.59
CA SER A 88 10.76 -8.01 9.22
C SER A 88 10.00 -6.87 9.89
N PHE A 89 10.69 -5.75 10.07
CA PHE A 89 10.09 -4.52 10.61
C PHE A 89 10.21 -3.40 9.60
N ALA A 90 9.13 -2.64 9.42
CA ALA A 90 9.18 -1.36 8.72
C ALA A 90 9.57 -0.26 9.70
N HIS A 91 10.57 0.51 9.33
CA HIS A 91 11.00 1.71 10.02
C HIS A 91 10.68 2.90 9.16
N ILE A 92 9.87 3.81 9.68
CA ILE A 92 9.39 4.97 8.93
C ILE A 92 9.80 6.24 9.67
N THR A 93 10.34 7.18 8.93
CA THR A 93 10.60 8.54 9.40
C THR A 93 10.47 9.54 8.26
N THR A 94 10.48 10.81 8.58
CA THR A 94 10.65 11.89 7.62
C THR A 94 11.87 12.70 7.99
N PHE A 95 12.52 13.32 7.00
CA PHE A 95 13.60 14.26 7.26
C PHE A 95 13.43 15.54 6.45
N LYS A 96 13.86 16.65 7.05
CA LYS A 96 14.00 17.95 6.39
C LYS A 96 15.39 18.06 5.77
N HIS A 97 15.47 18.63 4.58
CA HIS A 97 16.71 18.83 3.83
C HIS A 97 16.74 20.23 3.21
N LYS A 98 17.92 20.67 2.77
CA LYS A 98 18.03 21.93 2.00
C LYS A 98 17.12 21.84 0.78
N LYS A 99 16.50 22.98 0.42
CA LYS A 99 15.58 23.09 -0.71
C LYS A 99 16.22 22.54 -1.99
N LEU A 100 15.55 21.63 -2.65
CA LEU A 100 15.90 21.13 -3.98
C LEU A 100 14.99 21.81 -5.00
N LEU A 101 15.56 22.23 -6.13
CA LEU A 101 14.80 22.78 -7.27
C LEU A 101 13.81 21.76 -7.80
N ASN A 102 14.20 20.47 -7.78
CA ASN A 102 13.40 19.38 -8.29
C ASN A 102 13.50 18.16 -7.35
N ASN A 103 12.47 17.91 -6.55
CA ASN A 103 12.36 16.76 -5.66
C ASN A 103 11.14 15.91 -6.02
N ASN A 104 11.10 15.42 -7.28
CA ASN A 104 9.97 14.68 -7.85
C ASN A 104 10.30 13.21 -8.19
N ILE A 105 11.45 12.71 -7.78
CA ILE A 105 11.89 11.35 -8.05
C ILE A 105 11.90 10.55 -6.77
N ALA A 106 11.02 9.55 -6.66
CA ALA A 106 11.11 8.53 -5.62
C ALA A 106 12.16 7.51 -6.00
N SER A 107 12.97 7.10 -5.03
CA SER A 107 14.00 6.08 -5.22
C SER A 107 13.83 4.95 -4.20
N GLN A 108 14.03 3.73 -4.65
CA GLN A 108 14.06 2.54 -3.82
C GLN A 108 15.35 1.77 -4.07
N ILE A 109 16.03 1.39 -3.00
CA ILE A 109 17.28 0.62 -3.05
C ILE A 109 17.02 -0.72 -2.37
N PHE A 110 17.23 -1.82 -3.09
CA PHE A 110 17.25 -3.14 -2.50
C PHE A 110 18.62 -3.38 -1.86
N THR A 111 18.66 -3.31 -0.53
CA THR A 111 19.88 -3.53 0.24
C THR A 111 19.98 -4.97 0.75
N LYS A 112 21.16 -5.37 1.23
CA LYS A 112 21.40 -6.72 1.81
C LYS A 112 20.48 -7.06 2.98
N ILE A 113 19.98 -6.08 3.72
CA ILE A 113 19.11 -6.28 4.89
C ILE A 113 17.64 -5.99 4.62
N GLY A 114 17.31 -5.47 3.44
CA GLY A 114 15.95 -5.19 2.99
C GLY A 114 15.84 -3.89 2.17
N PRO A 115 14.68 -3.58 1.60
CA PRO A 115 14.49 -2.39 0.78
C PRO A 115 14.35 -1.12 1.60
N ILE A 116 15.09 -0.06 1.19
CA ILE A 116 14.92 1.32 1.66
C ILE A 116 14.34 2.18 0.52
N ALA A 117 13.32 2.98 0.83
CA ALA A 117 12.72 3.91 -0.11
C ALA A 117 12.82 5.35 0.39
N PHE A 118 13.18 6.26 -0.51
CA PHE A 118 13.16 7.70 -0.32
C PHE A 118 11.99 8.28 -1.14
N LEU A 119 11.02 8.86 -0.45
CA LEU A 119 9.75 9.27 -1.01
C LEU A 119 9.58 10.79 -0.85
N PRO A 120 9.75 11.59 -1.91
CA PRO A 120 9.64 13.05 -1.83
C PRO A 120 8.25 13.49 -1.41
N ILE A 121 8.14 14.32 -0.36
CA ILE A 121 6.89 14.95 0.06
C ILE A 121 6.80 16.37 -0.47
N SER A 122 7.91 17.10 -0.39
CA SER A 122 8.00 18.50 -0.85
C SER A 122 9.43 18.83 -1.30
N ALA A 123 9.65 20.08 -1.73
CA ALA A 123 10.98 20.55 -2.07
C ALA A 123 11.99 20.52 -0.89
N THR A 124 11.51 20.37 0.35
CA THR A 124 12.32 20.42 1.58
C THR A 124 12.10 19.23 2.53
N GLU A 125 11.21 18.29 2.19
CA GLU A 125 10.86 17.16 3.05
C GLU A 125 10.76 15.87 2.25
N THR A 126 11.33 14.80 2.79
CA THR A 126 11.32 13.45 2.20
C THR A 126 10.98 12.43 3.28
N SER A 127 10.10 11.48 2.97
CA SER A 127 9.81 10.32 3.81
C SER A 127 10.75 9.18 3.48
N VAL A 128 11.13 8.41 4.50
CA VAL A 128 11.89 7.17 4.35
C VAL A 128 11.12 6.02 4.93
N VAL A 129 11.05 4.95 4.16
CA VAL A 129 10.52 3.65 4.60
C VAL A 129 11.63 2.63 4.43
N TYR A 130 12.07 2.00 5.50
CA TYR A 130 13.08 0.96 5.46
C TYR A 130 12.52 -0.33 6.06
N SER A 131 12.39 -1.35 5.24
CA SER A 131 11.96 -2.68 5.68
C SER A 131 13.21 -3.53 6.00
N ILE A 132 13.39 -3.90 7.27
CA ILE A 132 14.59 -4.62 7.73
C ILE A 132 14.20 -5.95 8.35
N ARG A 133 14.92 -6.98 8.00
CA ARG A 133 14.71 -8.35 8.47
C ARG A 133 15.22 -8.55 9.88
N GLY A 134 14.41 -9.20 10.74
CA GLY A 134 14.80 -9.70 12.06
C GLY A 134 15.20 -8.65 13.10
N LYS A 135 15.14 -7.33 12.77
CA LYS A 135 15.62 -6.27 13.66
C LYS A 135 14.55 -5.23 13.94
N LYS A 136 14.08 -5.19 15.19
CA LYS A 136 13.18 -4.15 15.67
C LYS A 136 13.91 -2.85 16.02
N ASN A 137 15.06 -2.96 16.68
CA ASN A 137 15.83 -1.80 17.11
C ASN A 137 17.06 -1.61 16.21
N ILE A 138 17.09 -0.48 15.52
CA ILE A 138 18.17 -0.09 14.60
C ILE A 138 18.48 1.39 14.73
N ASP A 139 19.69 1.76 14.38
CA ASP A 139 20.04 3.16 14.15
C ASP A 139 19.67 3.56 12.73
N LEU A 140 18.39 3.91 12.55
CA LEU A 140 17.88 4.34 11.25
C LEU A 140 18.58 5.60 10.74
N LYS A 141 19.03 6.51 11.63
CA LYS A 141 19.67 7.77 11.24
C LYS A 141 20.98 7.50 10.49
N ASN A 142 21.80 6.59 11.00
CA ASN A 142 23.05 6.20 10.35
C ASN A 142 22.80 5.44 9.03
N LEU A 143 21.79 4.58 8.99
CA LEU A 143 21.42 3.88 7.76
C LEU A 143 20.91 4.83 6.67
N ILE A 144 20.10 5.83 7.04
CA ILE A 144 19.66 6.86 6.09
C ILE A 144 20.88 7.60 5.52
N LYS A 145 21.82 8.00 6.37
CA LYS A 145 23.05 8.68 5.92
C LYS A 145 23.86 7.82 4.95
N LYS A 146 23.97 6.51 5.23
CA LYS A 146 24.71 5.55 4.38
C LYS A 146 24.14 5.48 2.96
N TYR A 147 22.82 5.42 2.82
CA TYR A 147 22.16 5.24 1.50
C TYR A 147 21.69 6.54 0.88
N ASN A 148 21.83 7.66 1.58
CA ASN A 148 21.48 8.97 1.06
C ASN A 148 22.58 9.54 0.17
N THR A 149 22.35 9.64 -1.10
CA THR A 149 23.27 10.23 -2.09
C THR A 149 22.80 11.60 -2.60
N LYS A 150 21.55 12.00 -2.27
CA LYS A 150 20.88 13.14 -2.91
C LYS A 150 20.64 14.33 -1.97
N TYR A 151 20.35 14.07 -0.69
CA TYR A 151 19.78 15.06 0.20
C TYR A 151 20.81 15.64 1.17
N ASN A 152 20.89 16.97 1.28
CA ASN A 152 21.60 17.64 2.36
C ASN A 152 20.66 17.73 3.57
N ILE A 153 20.73 16.71 4.46
CA ILE A 153 19.82 16.52 5.58
C ILE A 153 20.08 17.55 6.67
N LEU A 154 19.03 18.25 7.10
CA LEU A 154 19.05 19.23 8.19
C LEU A 154 18.56 18.62 9.51
N LYS A 155 17.47 17.85 9.47
CA LYS A 155 16.85 17.23 10.65
C LYS A 155 16.13 15.96 10.26
N ILE A 156 16.35 14.88 11.02
CA ILE A 156 15.60 13.63 10.93
C ILE A 156 14.62 13.60 12.10
N ASN A 157 13.35 13.33 11.81
CA ASN A 157 12.28 13.20 12.81
C ASN A 157 12.37 11.84 13.53
N ASP A 158 11.49 11.64 14.52
CA ASP A 158 11.43 10.37 15.23
C ASP A 158 11.02 9.23 14.30
N CYS A 159 11.53 8.05 14.61
CA CYS A 159 11.29 6.85 13.85
C CYS A 159 10.14 6.06 14.47
N LEU A 160 9.18 5.67 13.64
CA LEU A 160 8.17 4.69 13.97
C LEU A 160 8.58 3.33 13.43
N SER A 161 8.33 2.26 14.21
CA SER A 161 8.65 0.90 13.82
C SER A 161 7.48 -0.03 14.07
N PHE A 162 7.15 -0.89 13.09
CA PHE A 162 6.10 -1.89 13.21
C PHE A 162 6.44 -3.16 12.44
N GLU A 163 5.92 -4.28 12.95
CA GLU A 163 6.10 -5.59 12.33
C GLU A 163 5.38 -5.69 11.00
N LEU A 164 6.03 -6.32 10.03
CA LEU A 164 5.50 -6.54 8.69
C LEU A 164 4.78 -7.87 8.60
N ILE A 165 3.47 -7.77 8.44
CA ILE A 165 2.58 -8.91 8.23
C ILE A 165 1.67 -8.58 7.07
N SER A 166 1.60 -9.44 6.06
CA SER A 166 0.51 -9.39 5.09
C SER A 166 -0.67 -10.23 5.54
N SER A 167 -1.85 -9.81 5.15
CA SER A 167 -3.09 -10.49 5.50
C SER A 167 -4.10 -10.30 4.38
N ASN A 168 -4.72 -11.40 3.94
CA ASN A 168 -5.83 -11.37 2.99
C ASN A 168 -7.00 -12.16 3.57
N LEU A 169 -8.19 -11.58 3.57
CA LEU A 169 -9.40 -12.30 3.97
C LEU A 169 -9.77 -13.38 2.96
N ARG A 170 -10.28 -14.51 3.46
CA ARG A 170 -10.83 -15.57 2.61
C ARG A 170 -12.25 -15.27 2.14
N SER A 171 -13.04 -14.54 2.95
CA SER A 171 -14.37 -14.06 2.60
C SER A 171 -14.46 -12.58 2.90
N TYR A 172 -15.00 -11.81 1.96
CA TYR A 172 -15.05 -10.36 2.00
C TYR A 172 -16.30 -9.81 2.67
N TYR A 173 -17.31 -10.66 2.86
CA TYR A 173 -18.57 -10.24 3.47
C TYR A 173 -19.18 -11.31 4.36
N TYR A 174 -20.07 -10.88 5.22
CA TYR A 174 -20.99 -11.68 6.02
C TYR A 174 -22.34 -10.98 6.02
N GLU A 175 -23.38 -11.62 5.45
CA GLU A 175 -24.67 -10.96 5.20
C GLU A 175 -24.45 -9.63 4.43
N ASN A 176 -24.99 -8.53 4.93
CA ASN A 176 -24.84 -7.19 4.34
C ASN A 176 -23.60 -6.41 4.89
N ILE A 177 -22.70 -7.08 5.59
CA ILE A 177 -21.48 -6.48 6.14
C ILE A 177 -20.30 -6.82 5.25
N ILE A 178 -19.66 -5.81 4.66
CA ILE A 178 -18.45 -5.92 3.84
C ILE A 178 -17.23 -5.53 4.68
N ALA A 179 -16.19 -6.37 4.69
CA ALA A 179 -14.86 -5.97 5.15
C ALA A 179 -14.22 -5.05 4.11
N PHE A 180 -13.51 -4.01 4.56
CA PHE A 180 -12.92 -3.02 3.68
C PHE A 180 -11.58 -2.48 4.20
N GLY A 181 -10.76 -1.91 3.30
CA GLY A 181 -9.46 -1.34 3.66
C GLY A 181 -8.48 -2.39 4.21
N ASP A 182 -7.69 -2.01 5.22
CA ASP A 182 -6.68 -2.88 5.82
C ASP A 182 -7.25 -4.15 6.49
N LEU A 183 -8.55 -4.15 6.83
CA LEU A 183 -9.22 -5.36 7.29
C LEU A 183 -9.33 -6.40 6.18
N LEU A 184 -9.60 -5.96 4.96
CA LEU A 184 -9.79 -6.82 3.80
C LEU A 184 -8.45 -7.40 3.33
N HIS A 185 -7.46 -6.53 3.13
CA HIS A 185 -6.12 -6.90 2.70
C HIS A 185 -5.07 -5.94 3.24
N LYS A 186 -3.99 -6.49 3.77
CA LYS A 186 -2.82 -5.76 4.22
C LYS A 186 -1.60 -6.28 3.47
N LEU A 187 -0.88 -5.41 2.80
CA LEU A 187 0.27 -5.76 1.97
C LEU A 187 1.60 -5.40 2.64
N HIS A 188 2.67 -6.02 2.16
CA HIS A 188 4.01 -5.51 2.41
C HIS A 188 4.11 -4.06 1.88
N PRO A 189 4.73 -3.11 2.62
CA PRO A 189 4.81 -1.69 2.22
C PRO A 189 5.74 -1.45 1.02
N LEU A 190 6.08 -2.48 0.27
CA LEU A 190 6.85 -2.35 -0.96
C LEU A 190 6.09 -1.44 -1.95
N ALA A 191 6.75 -0.36 -2.35
CA ALA A 191 6.20 0.63 -3.29
C ALA A 191 4.85 1.28 -2.88
N GLY A 192 4.43 1.23 -1.61
CA GLY A 192 3.24 1.92 -1.11
C GLY A 192 1.90 1.44 -1.69
N GLN A 193 1.81 0.21 -2.18
CA GLN A 193 0.66 -0.30 -2.95
C GLN A 193 -0.58 -0.64 -2.12
N GLY A 194 -0.49 -0.75 -0.79
CA GLY A 194 -1.65 -1.11 0.05
C GLY A 194 -2.81 -0.12 -0.06
N PHE A 195 -2.52 1.18 0.03
CA PHE A 195 -3.54 2.23 -0.13
C PHE A 195 -4.14 2.26 -1.54
N ASN A 196 -3.32 2.08 -2.57
CA ASN A 196 -3.78 2.04 -3.97
C ASN A 196 -4.76 0.88 -4.21
N MET A 197 -4.54 -0.26 -3.56
CA MET A 197 -5.45 -1.40 -3.61
C MET A 197 -6.82 -1.06 -3.01
N THR A 198 -6.84 -0.38 -1.85
CA THR A 198 -8.08 0.12 -1.25
C THR A 198 -8.80 1.12 -2.15
N ILE A 199 -8.10 2.02 -2.84
CA ILE A 199 -8.71 2.96 -3.80
C ILE A 199 -9.35 2.20 -4.98
N ARG A 200 -8.71 1.15 -5.49
CA ARG A 200 -9.31 0.29 -6.54
C ARG A 200 -10.58 -0.40 -6.05
N ASP A 201 -10.59 -0.89 -4.81
CA ASP A 201 -11.77 -1.49 -4.19
C ASP A 201 -12.91 -0.46 -4.02
N ILE A 202 -12.59 0.77 -3.58
CA ILE A 202 -13.58 1.88 -3.53
C ILE A 202 -14.19 2.13 -4.90
N LYS A 203 -13.36 2.23 -5.94
CA LYS A 203 -13.84 2.41 -7.30
C LYS A 203 -14.79 1.28 -7.71
N LYS A 204 -14.42 0.02 -7.44
CA LYS A 204 -15.22 -1.14 -7.80
C LYS A 204 -16.56 -1.20 -7.08
N ILE A 205 -16.59 -0.94 -5.78
CA ILE A 205 -17.86 -0.94 -5.02
C ILE A 205 -18.77 0.21 -5.46
N LEU A 206 -18.21 1.39 -5.76
CA LEU A 206 -18.97 2.52 -6.28
C LEU A 206 -19.58 2.22 -7.67
N GLU A 207 -18.85 1.54 -8.55
CA GLU A 207 -19.37 1.08 -9.84
C GLU A 207 -20.59 0.15 -9.66
N LEU A 208 -20.52 -0.78 -8.69
CA LEU A 208 -21.63 -1.70 -8.40
C LEU A 208 -22.86 -0.99 -7.84
N ILE A 209 -22.63 -0.07 -6.88
CA ILE A 209 -23.71 0.73 -6.28
C ILE A 209 -24.37 1.61 -7.36
N LYS A 210 -23.56 2.27 -8.18
CA LYS A 210 -24.04 3.11 -9.28
C LYS A 210 -24.87 2.31 -10.28
N PHE A 211 -24.36 1.16 -10.72
CA PHE A 211 -25.09 0.25 -11.63
C PHE A 211 -26.46 -0.12 -11.08
N LYS A 212 -26.56 -0.55 -9.82
CA LYS A 212 -27.85 -0.89 -9.21
C LYS A 212 -28.80 0.29 -9.13
N ASN A 213 -28.32 1.46 -8.74
CA ASN A 213 -29.15 2.66 -8.66
C ASN A 213 -29.69 3.09 -10.04
N GLU A 214 -28.85 3.03 -11.08
CA GLU A 214 -29.25 3.39 -12.44
C GLU A 214 -30.29 2.45 -13.04
N HIS A 215 -30.33 1.19 -12.58
CA HIS A 215 -31.29 0.17 -13.04
C HIS A 215 -32.48 -0.02 -12.08
N GLY A 216 -32.62 0.83 -11.06
CA GLY A 216 -33.69 0.70 -10.07
C GLY A 216 -33.64 -0.56 -9.21
N LEU A 217 -32.46 -1.19 -9.08
CA LEU A 217 -32.27 -2.41 -8.31
C LEU A 217 -31.96 -2.11 -6.85
N ASP A 218 -32.41 -2.98 -5.96
CA ASP A 218 -32.13 -2.82 -4.53
C ASP A 218 -30.65 -2.92 -4.19
N LEU A 219 -30.22 -2.09 -3.21
CA LEU A 219 -28.91 -2.20 -2.59
C LEU A 219 -28.96 -3.28 -1.48
N ASP A 220 -28.74 -4.52 -1.88
CA ASP A 220 -28.86 -5.71 -1.04
C ASP A 220 -27.54 -6.50 -0.95
N ILE A 221 -27.59 -7.68 -0.36
CA ILE A 221 -26.45 -8.58 -0.21
C ILE A 221 -25.76 -8.95 -1.53
N SER A 222 -26.46 -8.86 -2.66
CA SER A 222 -25.85 -9.19 -3.95
C SER A 222 -24.69 -8.27 -4.31
N ILE A 223 -24.69 -7.01 -3.86
CA ILE A 223 -23.54 -6.11 -3.99
C ILE A 223 -22.28 -6.70 -3.31
N CYS A 224 -22.46 -7.26 -2.11
CA CYS A 224 -21.36 -7.86 -1.35
C CYS A 224 -20.76 -9.05 -2.11
N SER A 225 -21.62 -9.94 -2.61
CA SER A 225 -21.23 -11.11 -3.40
C SER A 225 -20.53 -10.71 -4.70
N ASP A 226 -21.10 -9.74 -5.44
CA ASP A 226 -20.53 -9.28 -6.70
C ASP A 226 -19.19 -8.56 -6.49
N PHE A 227 -19.07 -7.78 -5.42
CA PHE A 227 -17.80 -7.18 -5.04
C PHE A 227 -16.73 -8.24 -4.77
N GLU A 228 -17.03 -9.24 -3.94
CA GLU A 228 -16.10 -10.35 -3.68
C GLU A 228 -15.71 -11.06 -4.97
N LYS A 229 -16.67 -11.46 -5.80
CA LYS A 229 -16.42 -12.18 -7.07
C LYS A 229 -15.52 -11.41 -8.02
N LYS A 230 -15.74 -10.08 -8.13
CA LYS A 230 -15.00 -9.22 -9.07
C LYS A 230 -13.61 -8.80 -8.56
N THR A 231 -13.37 -8.83 -7.25
CA THR A 231 -12.13 -8.27 -6.69
C THR A 231 -11.20 -9.31 -6.05
N ARG A 232 -11.73 -10.39 -5.46
CA ARG A 232 -10.97 -11.34 -4.64
C ARG A 232 -9.76 -11.94 -5.38
N THR A 233 -9.96 -12.46 -6.58
CA THR A 233 -8.88 -13.08 -7.35
C THR A 233 -7.81 -12.08 -7.72
N ASN A 234 -8.21 -10.90 -8.21
CA ASN A 234 -7.28 -9.84 -8.61
C ASN A 234 -6.49 -9.30 -7.40
N ASN A 235 -7.16 -9.11 -6.26
CA ASN A 235 -6.52 -8.67 -5.03
C ASN A 235 -5.50 -9.70 -4.51
N TYR A 236 -5.87 -10.98 -4.54
CA TYR A 236 -4.96 -12.06 -4.13
C TYR A 236 -3.74 -12.16 -5.05
N LEU A 237 -3.93 -12.12 -6.37
CA LEU A 237 -2.84 -12.18 -7.33
C LEU A 237 -1.90 -10.97 -7.22
N PHE A 238 -2.47 -9.78 -7.03
CA PHE A 238 -1.68 -8.58 -6.82
C PHE A 238 -0.85 -8.65 -5.53
N SER A 239 -1.48 -9.08 -4.42
CA SER A 239 -0.81 -9.30 -3.14
C SER A 239 0.33 -10.31 -3.27
N SER A 240 0.07 -11.45 -3.94
CA SER A 240 1.08 -12.48 -4.19
C SER A 240 2.22 -11.98 -5.08
N GLY A 241 1.93 -11.09 -6.03
CA GLY A 241 2.95 -10.44 -6.86
C GLY A 241 3.89 -9.54 -6.06
N VAL A 242 3.34 -8.75 -5.13
CA VAL A 242 4.15 -7.93 -4.20
C VAL A 242 5.02 -8.81 -3.30
N ASP A 243 4.45 -9.91 -2.79
CA ASP A 243 5.18 -10.90 -1.98
C ASP A 243 6.31 -11.55 -2.77
N PHE A 244 6.05 -11.89 -4.03
CA PHE A 244 7.05 -12.48 -4.92
C PHE A 244 8.24 -11.52 -5.14
N ILE A 245 8.00 -10.26 -5.41
CA ILE A 245 9.05 -9.25 -5.58
C ILE A 245 9.91 -9.16 -4.31
N TYR A 246 9.27 -9.11 -3.14
CA TYR A 246 9.99 -9.07 -1.86
C TYR A 246 10.87 -10.31 -1.66
N GLU A 247 10.33 -11.51 -1.88
CA GLU A 247 11.08 -12.77 -1.73
C GLU A 247 12.19 -12.92 -2.77
N PHE A 248 11.97 -12.45 -3.98
CA PHE A 248 12.97 -12.48 -5.05
C PHE A 248 14.26 -11.75 -4.65
N PHE A 249 14.15 -10.50 -4.20
CA PHE A 249 15.33 -9.76 -3.74
C PHE A 249 15.87 -10.27 -2.40
N ASN A 250 15.01 -10.86 -1.57
CA ASN A 250 15.41 -11.55 -0.35
C ASN A 250 16.29 -12.75 -0.66
N PHE A 251 15.92 -13.57 -1.62
CA PHE A 251 16.66 -14.73 -2.05
C PHE A 251 18.04 -14.34 -2.62
N GLU A 252 18.08 -13.32 -3.48
CA GLU A 252 19.33 -12.80 -4.03
C GLU A 252 20.31 -12.39 -2.93
N SER A 253 19.82 -11.67 -1.91
CA SER A 253 20.66 -11.22 -0.80
C SER A 253 21.24 -12.38 0.03
N LYS A 254 20.52 -13.52 0.12
CA LYS A 254 20.99 -14.73 0.83
C LYS A 254 22.06 -15.49 0.06
N ILE A 255 21.91 -15.62 -1.25
CA ILE A 255 22.88 -16.36 -2.11
C ILE A 255 24.16 -15.53 -2.33
N ARG A 256 24.13 -14.23 -2.05
CA ARG A 256 25.23 -13.29 -2.34
C ARG A 256 25.62 -13.28 -3.82
N ASN A 257 24.66 -13.52 -4.71
CA ASN A 257 24.83 -13.53 -6.14
C ASN A 257 23.96 -12.41 -6.75
N ASN A 258 24.51 -11.67 -7.69
CA ASN A 258 23.85 -10.53 -8.34
C ASN A 258 23.17 -10.86 -9.68
N ASN A 259 23.05 -12.14 -10.02
CA ASN A 259 22.48 -12.57 -11.30
C ASN A 259 21.02 -12.17 -11.46
N LEU A 260 20.24 -12.19 -10.36
CA LEU A 260 18.85 -11.78 -10.38
C LEU A 260 18.70 -10.27 -10.64
N SER A 261 19.50 -9.44 -9.98
CA SER A 261 19.53 -7.99 -10.25
C SER A 261 20.00 -7.70 -11.68
N LYS A 262 20.98 -8.43 -12.20
CA LYS A 262 21.42 -8.32 -13.61
C LYS A 262 20.29 -8.69 -14.58
N PHE A 263 19.54 -9.75 -14.28
CA PHE A 263 18.39 -10.15 -15.08
C PHE A 263 17.30 -9.07 -15.07
N VAL A 264 16.94 -8.55 -13.89
CA VAL A 264 15.96 -7.45 -13.77
C VAL A 264 16.42 -6.22 -14.54
N LYS A 265 17.71 -5.86 -14.44
CA LYS A 265 18.30 -4.74 -15.20
C LYS A 265 18.22 -4.98 -16.72
N PHE A 266 18.49 -6.19 -17.18
CA PHE A 266 18.38 -6.57 -18.60
C PHE A 266 16.94 -6.46 -19.09
N VAL A 267 15.99 -7.06 -18.35
CA VAL A 267 14.56 -7.03 -18.68
C VAL A 267 14.01 -5.59 -18.60
N GLY A 268 14.47 -4.81 -17.63
CA GLY A 268 14.08 -3.42 -17.43
C GLY A 268 14.51 -2.45 -18.55
N LYS A 269 15.50 -2.83 -19.38
CA LYS A 269 15.85 -2.07 -20.58
C LYS A 269 14.79 -2.17 -21.68
N ASN A 270 13.92 -3.20 -21.62
CA ASN A 270 12.86 -3.39 -22.59
C ASN A 270 11.67 -2.45 -22.29
N LYS A 271 11.40 -1.51 -23.21
CA LYS A 271 10.34 -0.52 -23.06
C LYS A 271 8.95 -1.15 -22.86
N LYS A 272 8.63 -2.23 -23.59
CA LYS A 272 7.34 -2.93 -23.48
C LYS A 272 7.16 -3.55 -22.09
N VAL A 273 8.22 -4.11 -21.50
CA VAL A 273 8.18 -4.68 -20.15
C VAL A 273 7.98 -3.59 -19.11
N ASN A 274 8.68 -2.46 -19.21
CA ASN A 274 8.47 -1.32 -18.32
C ASN A 274 7.05 -0.76 -18.41
N GLU A 275 6.48 -0.65 -19.59
CA GLU A 275 5.09 -0.22 -19.79
C GLU A 275 4.10 -1.22 -19.16
N LEU A 276 4.35 -2.53 -19.28
CA LEU A 276 3.53 -3.57 -18.63
C LEU A 276 3.62 -3.48 -17.12
N LEU A 277 4.81 -3.36 -16.55
CA LEU A 277 5.01 -3.22 -15.11
C LEU A 277 4.34 -1.94 -14.57
N THR A 278 4.42 -0.83 -15.31
CA THR A 278 3.72 0.41 -14.96
C THR A 278 2.21 0.21 -14.96
N LYS A 279 1.65 -0.42 -16.00
CA LYS A 279 0.20 -0.71 -16.07
C LYS A 279 -0.26 -1.59 -14.91
N ILE A 280 0.51 -2.62 -14.53
CA ILE A 280 0.18 -3.48 -13.40
C ILE A 280 0.21 -2.69 -12.09
N ALA A 281 1.19 -1.80 -11.90
CA ALA A 281 1.28 -0.96 -10.72
C ALA A 281 0.10 0.02 -10.61
N ASP A 282 -0.35 0.60 -11.73
CA ASP A 282 -1.45 1.58 -11.77
C ASP A 282 -2.83 0.93 -11.63
N ASN A 283 -3.07 -0.13 -12.41
CA ASN A 283 -4.40 -0.72 -12.56
C ASN A 283 -4.61 -2.01 -11.77
N GLY A 284 -3.55 -2.56 -11.19
CA GLY A 284 -3.55 -3.92 -10.65
C GLY A 284 -3.45 -4.97 -11.76
N VAL A 285 -3.56 -6.24 -11.37
CA VAL A 285 -3.64 -7.35 -12.32
C VAL A 285 -5.06 -7.37 -12.90
N VAL A 286 -5.20 -7.08 -14.18
CA VAL A 286 -6.48 -7.21 -14.91
C VAL A 286 -6.40 -8.53 -15.66
N ILE A 287 -7.23 -9.49 -15.24
CA ILE A 287 -7.44 -10.78 -15.91
C ILE A 287 -8.72 -10.69 -16.71
#